data_8098f04faf73e5665e632bd33c2a911c
#
_entry.id   8098f04faf73e5665e632bd33c2a911c
#
_cell.length_a   1.000
_cell.length_b   1.000
_cell.length_c   1.000
_cell.angle_alpha   90.00
_cell.angle_beta   90.00
_cell.angle_gamma   90.00
#
_symmetry.space_group_name_H-M   'P 1'
#
loop_
_entity.id
_entity.type
_entity.pdbx_description
1 polymer ?
#
loop_
_entity_poly.entity_id
_entity_poly.type
_entity_poly.pdbx_seq_one_letter_code
_entity_poly.pdbx_strand_id
1 'polypeptide(L)'
;MRGENNFGVTQDRAEFTARNDWKIAGGKWSMWASARMEWDNRQRWDGRVSAAGGLGYVIEQNDKLKLVGRVGAGIAREINGDNAIIPEAGIVALSADYKINDKWNAYANAEFFPSGKTWGDYRTITRAGFNLVVDPELKMNLRLGTEYRFDSTVRSDSTNALDYFAVLGFSF
;
A
#
# COMPACT_ATOMS: atom_id res chain seq x y z
N MET A 1 0.83 44.95 1.33
CA MET A 1 0.71 43.52 1.74
C MET A 1 0.30 42.72 0.52
N ARG A 2 1.24 42.04 -0.12
CA ARG A 2 0.96 41.11 -1.22
C ARG A 2 0.87 39.72 -0.60
N GLY A 3 -0.31 39.14 -0.57
CA GLY A 3 -0.50 37.74 -0.24
C GLY A 3 -0.08 36.91 -1.46
N GLU A 4 1.07 36.31 -1.43
CA GLU A 4 1.45 35.26 -2.36
C GLU A 4 0.73 33.97 -1.94
N ASN A 5 -0.35 33.64 -2.62
CA ASN A 5 -0.95 32.30 -2.56
C ASN A 5 -0.06 31.38 -3.41
N ASN A 6 0.99 30.85 -2.83
CA ASN A 6 1.75 29.75 -3.40
C ASN A 6 0.91 28.46 -3.22
N PHE A 7 0.04 28.16 -4.18
CA PHE A 7 -0.42 26.81 -4.42
C PHE A 7 0.74 26.02 -5.06
N GLY A 8 1.74 25.68 -4.26
CA GLY A 8 2.77 24.74 -4.68
C GLY A 8 2.17 23.33 -4.76
N VAL A 9 2.40 22.61 -5.85
CA VAL A 9 2.18 21.17 -5.92
C VAL A 9 3.04 20.55 -4.83
N THR A 10 2.42 20.09 -3.75
CA THR A 10 3.12 19.59 -2.56
C THR A 10 3.51 18.12 -2.69
N GLN A 11 3.08 17.42 -3.76
CA GLN A 11 3.40 16.02 -4.00
C GLN A 11 3.64 15.76 -5.49
N ASP A 12 4.89 15.46 -5.83
CA ASP A 12 5.29 14.94 -7.14
C ASP A 12 5.71 13.47 -6.92
N ARG A 13 4.71 12.59 -6.85
CA ARG A 13 4.88 11.16 -6.61
C ARG A 13 3.95 10.37 -7.51
N ALA A 14 4.47 9.29 -8.08
CA ALA A 14 3.69 8.28 -8.77
C ALA A 14 3.96 6.89 -8.17
N GLU A 15 2.93 6.08 -8.05
CA GLU A 15 3.02 4.70 -7.61
C GLU A 15 2.22 3.79 -8.54
N PHE A 16 2.83 2.71 -8.95
CA PHE A 16 2.17 1.61 -9.62
C PHE A 16 2.36 0.34 -8.81
N THR A 17 1.26 -0.34 -8.48
CA THR A 17 1.29 -1.62 -7.75
C THR A 17 0.46 -2.66 -8.50
N ALA A 18 1.07 -3.81 -8.76
CA ALA A 18 0.40 -5.00 -9.23
C ALA A 18 0.52 -6.10 -8.17
N ARG A 19 -0.59 -6.78 -7.86
CA ARG A 19 -0.60 -7.96 -6.97
C ARG A 19 -1.56 -8.99 -7.48
N ASN A 20 -1.16 -10.24 -7.36
CA ASN A 20 -2.02 -11.39 -7.60
C ASN A 20 -2.01 -12.34 -6.41
N ASP A 21 -3.17 -12.89 -6.07
CA ASP A 21 -3.38 -13.87 -5.01
C ASP A 21 -3.96 -15.14 -5.64
N TRP A 22 -3.23 -16.27 -5.55
CA TRP A 22 -3.68 -17.59 -6.02
C TRP A 22 -4.19 -18.41 -4.84
N LYS A 23 -5.47 -18.76 -4.85
CA LYS A 23 -6.05 -19.63 -3.81
C LYS A 23 -5.47 -21.04 -3.92
N ILE A 24 -5.06 -21.59 -2.79
CA ILE A 24 -4.69 -23.00 -2.67
C ILE A 24 -5.98 -23.81 -2.50
N ALA A 25 -6.11 -24.89 -3.28
CA ALA A 25 -7.34 -25.66 -3.42
C ALA A 25 -8.01 -25.98 -2.06
N GLY A 26 -9.29 -25.64 -1.95
CA GLY A 26 -10.20 -26.04 -0.86
C GLY A 26 -9.98 -25.35 0.48
N GLY A 27 -9.11 -24.34 0.60
CA GLY A 27 -8.72 -23.81 1.89
C GLY A 27 -8.77 -22.29 2.05
N LYS A 28 -8.47 -21.85 3.27
CA LYS A 28 -8.28 -20.44 3.65
C LYS A 28 -6.91 -19.90 3.23
N TRP A 29 -6.05 -20.74 2.67
CA TRP A 29 -4.69 -20.40 2.27
C TRP A 29 -4.62 -19.89 0.83
N SER A 30 -3.72 -18.97 0.58
CA SER A 30 -3.35 -18.47 -0.75
C SER A 30 -1.84 -18.27 -0.85
N MET A 31 -1.33 -18.30 -2.06
CA MET A 31 -0.02 -17.73 -2.40
C MET A 31 -0.27 -16.35 -2.95
N TRP A 32 0.66 -15.43 -2.75
CA TRP A 32 0.59 -14.10 -3.34
C TRP A 32 1.93 -13.67 -3.91
N ALA A 33 1.89 -12.85 -4.93
CA ALA A 33 3.04 -12.11 -5.42
C ALA A 33 2.63 -10.67 -5.75
N SER A 34 3.56 -9.75 -5.55
CA SER A 34 3.36 -8.34 -5.88
C SER A 34 4.60 -7.71 -6.48
N ALA A 35 4.38 -6.71 -7.34
CA ALA A 35 5.40 -5.81 -7.82
C ALA A 35 4.93 -4.39 -7.57
N ARG A 36 5.84 -3.50 -7.16
CA ARG A 36 5.56 -2.09 -6.92
C ARG A 36 6.65 -1.25 -7.54
N MET A 37 6.26 -0.14 -8.11
CA MET A 37 7.15 0.87 -8.68
C MET A 37 6.71 2.22 -8.14
N GLU A 38 7.65 2.94 -7.55
CA GLU A 38 7.41 4.22 -6.88
C GLU A 38 8.38 5.26 -7.46
N TRP A 39 7.89 6.46 -7.70
CA TRP A 39 8.67 7.66 -8.01
C TRP A 39 8.31 8.73 -7.01
N ASP A 40 9.30 9.34 -6.38
CA ASP A 40 9.08 10.40 -5.39
C ASP A 40 10.28 11.37 -5.42
N ASN A 41 10.07 12.55 -5.99
CA ASN A 41 11.11 13.57 -6.15
C ASN A 41 11.58 14.19 -4.81
N ARG A 42 10.99 13.82 -3.68
CA ARG A 42 11.38 14.29 -2.34
C ARG A 42 12.30 13.33 -1.62
N GLN A 43 12.45 12.12 -2.15
CA GLN A 43 13.34 11.12 -1.59
C GLN A 43 14.77 11.32 -2.13
N ARG A 44 15.76 10.65 -1.52
CA ARG A 44 17.14 10.64 -2.01
C ARG A 44 17.35 9.70 -3.21
N TRP A 45 16.27 9.11 -3.71
CA TRP A 45 16.23 8.23 -4.88
C TRP A 45 15.15 8.72 -5.86
N ASP A 46 15.38 8.56 -7.15
CA ASP A 46 14.44 8.99 -8.18
C ASP A 46 13.31 7.98 -8.37
N GLY A 47 13.58 6.72 -8.09
CA GLY A 47 12.60 5.65 -8.18
C GLY A 47 12.95 4.45 -7.29
N ARG A 48 11.93 3.65 -6.94
CA ARG A 48 12.09 2.38 -6.23
C ARG A 48 11.23 1.32 -6.91
N VAL A 49 11.85 0.19 -7.23
CA VAL A 49 11.16 -1.00 -7.73
C VAL A 49 11.27 -2.08 -6.66
N SER A 50 10.15 -2.72 -6.32
CA SER A 50 10.13 -3.83 -5.38
C SER A 50 9.31 -5.00 -5.92
N ALA A 51 9.72 -6.20 -5.54
CA ALA A 51 9.00 -7.44 -5.78
C ALA A 51 8.96 -8.27 -4.50
N ALA A 52 7.80 -8.86 -4.23
CA ALA A 52 7.57 -9.63 -3.02
C ALA A 52 6.62 -10.78 -3.28
N GLY A 53 6.69 -11.81 -2.42
CA GLY A 53 5.78 -12.94 -2.47
C GLY A 53 5.72 -13.69 -1.15
N GLY A 54 4.68 -14.52 -0.99
CA GLY A 54 4.49 -15.24 0.24
C GLY A 54 3.17 -15.98 0.34
N LEU A 55 2.73 -16.21 1.57
CA LEU A 55 1.50 -16.89 1.89
C LEU A 55 0.48 -15.94 2.49
N GLY A 56 -0.77 -16.15 2.15
CA GLY A 56 -1.93 -15.46 2.72
C GLY A 56 -2.86 -16.46 3.41
N TYR A 57 -3.53 -16.00 4.44
CA TYR A 57 -4.52 -16.76 5.18
C TYR A 57 -5.77 -15.92 5.41
N VAL A 58 -6.92 -16.46 5.03
CA VAL A 58 -8.23 -15.84 5.32
C VAL A 58 -8.58 -16.14 6.77
N ILE A 59 -8.42 -15.14 7.64
CA ILE A 59 -8.70 -15.23 9.07
C ILE A 59 -10.22 -15.33 9.27
N GLU A 60 -10.95 -14.41 8.64
CA GLU A 60 -12.40 -14.33 8.69
C GLU A 60 -12.96 -13.98 7.32
N GLN A 61 -14.05 -14.60 6.93
CA GLN A 61 -14.82 -14.25 5.74
C GLN A 61 -16.28 -14.59 5.95
N ASN A 62 -17.09 -13.55 6.01
CA ASN A 62 -18.55 -13.64 6.05
C ASN A 62 -19.17 -12.59 5.12
N ASP A 63 -20.48 -12.43 5.12
CA ASP A 63 -21.18 -11.50 4.20
C ASP A 63 -20.79 -10.04 4.37
N LYS A 64 -20.23 -9.66 5.53
CA LYS A 64 -19.88 -8.27 5.86
C LYS A 64 -18.40 -8.05 5.99
N LEU A 65 -17.63 -9.02 6.48
CA LEU A 65 -16.22 -8.85 6.82
C LEU A 65 -15.36 -9.87 6.08
N LYS A 66 -14.31 -9.37 5.44
CA LYS A 66 -13.21 -10.20 4.95
C LYS A 66 -11.91 -9.70 5.58
N LEU A 67 -11.26 -10.57 6.35
CA LEU A 67 -10.00 -10.31 7.04
C LEU A 67 -8.95 -11.30 6.55
N VAL A 68 -7.84 -10.78 6.01
CA VAL A 68 -6.76 -11.58 5.44
C VAL A 68 -5.43 -11.15 6.03
N GLY A 69 -4.73 -12.11 6.64
CA GLY A 69 -3.32 -11.96 7.02
C GLY A 69 -2.40 -12.47 5.91
N ARG A 70 -1.26 -11.81 5.72
CA ARG A 70 -0.22 -12.23 4.77
C ARG A 70 1.15 -12.16 5.41
N VAL A 71 1.99 -13.13 5.06
CA VAL A 71 3.40 -13.14 5.41
C VAL A 71 4.21 -13.45 4.16
N GLY A 72 5.40 -12.89 4.06
CA GLY A 72 6.26 -13.11 2.89
C GLY A 72 7.61 -12.46 3.03
N ALA A 73 8.33 -12.43 1.92
CA ALA A 73 9.60 -11.74 1.80
C ALA A 73 9.69 -11.06 0.43
N GLY A 74 10.58 -10.10 0.30
CA GLY A 74 10.75 -9.35 -0.91
C GLY A 74 12.13 -8.74 -1.05
N ILE A 75 12.31 -8.07 -2.17
CA ILE A 75 13.49 -7.26 -2.47
C ILE A 75 13.01 -5.92 -3.03
N ALA A 76 13.71 -4.85 -2.68
CA ALA A 76 13.55 -3.55 -3.30
C ALA A 76 14.88 -3.07 -3.89
N ARG A 77 14.83 -2.28 -4.95
CA ARG A 77 15.97 -1.60 -5.55
C ARG A 77 15.66 -0.16 -5.76
N GLU A 78 16.55 0.70 -5.30
CA GLU A 78 16.48 2.14 -5.54
C GLU A 78 17.22 2.48 -6.84
N ILE A 79 16.65 3.41 -7.60
CA ILE A 79 17.22 3.98 -8.81
C ILE A 79 17.79 5.35 -8.42
N ASN A 80 19.07 5.55 -8.66
CA ASN A 80 19.83 6.75 -8.25
C ASN A 80 19.83 7.00 -6.72
N GLY A 81 19.67 5.92 -5.93
CA GLY A 81 19.81 5.95 -4.47
C GLY A 81 21.12 5.32 -3.99
N ASP A 82 21.38 5.46 -2.69
CA ASP A 82 22.63 4.95 -2.07
C ASP A 82 22.67 3.42 -1.96
N ASN A 83 21.53 2.72 -2.05
CA ASN A 83 21.43 1.29 -1.89
C ASN A 83 20.94 0.59 -3.15
N ALA A 84 21.81 -0.21 -3.75
CA ALA A 84 21.48 -0.93 -4.97
C ALA A 84 20.38 -2.00 -4.78
N ILE A 85 20.40 -2.72 -3.66
CA ILE A 85 19.40 -3.76 -3.33
C ILE A 85 19.10 -3.71 -1.83
N ILE A 86 17.83 -3.66 -1.48
CA ILE A 86 17.31 -3.67 -0.11
C ILE A 86 16.51 -4.96 0.07
N PRO A 87 17.04 -5.98 0.77
CA PRO A 87 16.28 -7.17 1.10
C PRO A 87 15.24 -6.83 2.17
N GLU A 88 13.99 -7.14 1.91
CA GLU A 88 12.91 -7.10 2.87
C GLU A 88 12.76 -8.51 3.45
N ALA A 89 13.40 -8.76 4.61
CA ALA A 89 13.53 -10.10 5.20
C ALA A 89 12.20 -10.72 5.62
N GLY A 90 11.19 -9.89 5.79
CA GLY A 90 9.84 -10.31 6.09
C GLY A 90 8.84 -9.26 5.65
N ILE A 91 7.66 -9.70 5.31
CA ILE A 91 6.50 -8.84 5.07
C ILE A 91 5.38 -9.41 5.90
N VAL A 92 4.81 -8.58 6.78
CA VAL A 92 3.59 -8.92 7.51
C VAL A 92 2.53 -7.92 7.09
N ALA A 93 1.42 -8.41 6.58
CA ALA A 93 0.33 -7.55 6.16
C ALA A 93 -1.01 -8.05 6.69
N LEU A 94 -1.88 -7.11 7.05
CA LEU A 94 -3.26 -7.34 7.43
C LEU A 94 -4.15 -6.50 6.55
N SER A 95 -5.16 -7.13 5.95
CA SER A 95 -6.17 -6.46 5.13
C SER A 95 -7.55 -6.77 5.68
N ALA A 96 -8.35 -5.74 5.89
CA ALA A 96 -9.73 -5.82 6.30
C ALA A 96 -10.62 -5.07 5.31
N ASP A 97 -11.65 -5.74 4.81
CA ASP A 97 -12.71 -5.15 3.99
C ASP A 97 -14.04 -5.39 4.70
N TYR A 98 -14.77 -4.32 4.99
CA TYR A 98 -16.05 -4.37 5.69
C TYR A 98 -17.16 -3.76 4.85
N LYS A 99 -18.16 -4.59 4.50
CA LYS A 99 -19.35 -4.16 3.77
C LYS A 99 -20.33 -3.48 4.75
N ILE A 100 -20.43 -2.16 4.64
CA ILE A 100 -21.39 -1.37 5.43
C ILE A 100 -22.80 -1.58 4.86
N ASN A 101 -22.93 -1.45 3.53
CA ASN A 101 -24.16 -1.71 2.76
C ASN A 101 -23.79 -1.98 1.29
N ASP A 102 -24.76 -2.07 0.39
CA ASP A 102 -24.51 -2.39 -1.02
C ASP A 102 -23.75 -1.31 -1.80
N LYS A 103 -23.67 -0.09 -1.28
CA LYS A 103 -22.95 1.02 -1.91
C LYS A 103 -21.62 1.34 -1.22
N TRP A 104 -21.51 1.08 0.09
CA TRP A 104 -20.37 1.49 0.89
C TRP A 104 -19.61 0.30 1.46
N ASN A 105 -18.31 0.29 1.24
CA ASN A 105 -17.38 -0.61 1.89
C ASN A 105 -16.28 0.23 2.59
N ALA A 106 -15.98 -0.09 3.85
CA ALA A 106 -14.79 0.38 4.53
C ALA A 106 -13.65 -0.60 4.28
N TYR A 107 -12.44 -0.07 4.16
CA TYR A 107 -11.24 -0.92 4.06
C TYR A 107 -10.14 -0.40 4.97
N ALA A 108 -9.29 -1.31 5.43
CA ALA A 108 -8.06 -1.01 6.14
C ALA A 108 -6.97 -2.01 5.74
N ASN A 109 -5.77 -1.52 5.48
CA ASN A 109 -4.60 -2.34 5.17
C ASN A 109 -3.42 -1.84 5.99
N ALA A 110 -2.69 -2.74 6.62
CA ALA A 110 -1.44 -2.44 7.30
C ALA A 110 -0.37 -3.40 6.79
N GLU A 111 0.77 -2.85 6.39
CA GLU A 111 1.92 -3.59 5.89
C GLU A 111 3.15 -3.20 6.71
N PHE A 112 3.92 -4.18 7.14
CA PHE A 112 5.16 -4.03 7.88
C PHE A 112 6.29 -4.72 7.14
N PHE A 113 7.38 -4.00 6.89
CA PHE A 113 8.54 -4.42 6.10
C PHE A 113 9.80 -4.29 6.95
N PRO A 114 10.18 -5.29 7.73
CA PRO A 114 11.48 -5.29 8.43
C PRO A 114 12.63 -5.39 7.43
N SER A 115 13.70 -4.65 7.68
CA SER A 115 14.89 -4.69 6.87
C SER A 115 15.63 -6.03 7.07
N GLY A 116 16.03 -6.66 5.98
CA GLY A 116 16.91 -7.85 6.03
C GLY A 116 18.40 -7.49 6.17
N LYS A 117 18.76 -6.22 6.08
CA LYS A 117 20.15 -5.76 6.11
C LYS A 117 20.57 -5.22 7.47
N THR A 118 19.69 -4.51 8.13
CA THR A 118 19.98 -3.87 9.43
C THR A 118 18.87 -4.24 10.40
N TRP A 119 19.22 -4.93 11.47
CA TRP A 119 18.27 -5.29 12.52
C TRP A 119 17.76 -4.04 13.24
N GLY A 120 16.44 -3.90 13.32
CA GLY A 120 15.80 -2.74 13.91
C GLY A 120 15.29 -1.70 12.91
N ASP A 121 15.75 -1.75 11.67
CA ASP A 121 15.21 -0.91 10.60
C ASP A 121 13.94 -1.54 10.01
N TYR A 122 12.91 -0.72 9.80
CA TYR A 122 11.64 -1.18 9.24
C TYR A 122 10.89 -0.04 8.55
N ARG A 123 9.97 -0.42 7.69
CA ARG A 123 9.01 0.47 7.05
C ARG A 123 7.59 -0.03 7.32
N THR A 124 6.65 0.90 7.53
CA THR A 124 5.23 0.59 7.61
C THR A 124 4.44 1.41 6.61
N ILE A 125 3.40 0.79 6.06
CA ILE A 125 2.42 1.47 5.22
C ILE A 125 1.04 1.08 5.75
N THR A 126 0.26 2.07 6.14
CA THR A 126 -1.12 1.87 6.60
C THR A 126 -2.05 2.68 5.73
N ARG A 127 -3.09 2.02 5.20
CA ARG A 127 -4.13 2.64 4.38
C ARG A 127 -5.48 2.34 4.98
N ALA A 128 -6.33 3.34 5.08
CA ALA A 128 -7.71 3.16 5.50
C ALA A 128 -8.64 4.11 4.75
N GLY A 129 -9.89 3.70 4.57
CA GLY A 129 -10.84 4.55 3.86
C GLY A 129 -12.13 3.84 3.50
N PHE A 130 -12.80 4.41 2.51
CA PHE A 130 -14.10 3.95 2.02
C PHE A 130 -14.09 3.80 0.50
N ASN A 131 -14.80 2.79 0.01
CA ASN A 131 -15.17 2.64 -1.39
C ASN A 131 -16.68 2.89 -1.50
N LEU A 132 -17.07 3.80 -2.39
CA LEU A 132 -18.46 4.08 -2.73
C LEU A 132 -18.72 3.62 -4.16
N VAL A 133 -19.70 2.76 -4.36
CA VAL A 133 -20.23 2.43 -5.69
C VAL A 133 -21.08 3.61 -6.15
N VAL A 134 -20.56 4.40 -7.10
CA VAL A 134 -21.24 5.61 -7.64
C VAL A 134 -22.25 5.17 -8.68
N ASP A 135 -21.86 4.33 -9.61
CA ASP A 135 -22.73 3.81 -10.66
C ASP A 135 -22.45 2.31 -10.87
N PRO A 136 -23.43 1.43 -10.52
CA PRO A 136 -23.28 0.00 -10.69
C PRO A 136 -23.28 -0.44 -12.16
N GLU A 137 -23.97 0.27 -13.05
CA GLU A 137 -24.07 -0.09 -14.48
C GLU A 137 -22.76 0.21 -15.20
N LEU A 138 -22.17 1.37 -14.93
CA LEU A 138 -20.86 1.77 -15.43
C LEU A 138 -19.71 1.16 -14.61
N LYS A 139 -20.01 0.39 -13.55
CA LYS A 139 -19.05 -0.15 -12.59
C LYS A 139 -18.10 0.93 -12.04
N MET A 140 -18.64 2.13 -11.82
CA MET A 140 -17.88 3.29 -11.37
C MET A 140 -17.82 3.34 -9.84
N ASN A 141 -16.60 3.49 -9.30
CA ASN A 141 -16.35 3.51 -7.87
C ASN A 141 -15.54 4.75 -7.49
N LEU A 142 -15.90 5.38 -6.39
CA LEU A 142 -15.11 6.43 -5.75
C LEU A 142 -14.43 5.85 -4.50
N ARG A 143 -13.12 5.91 -4.47
CA ARG A 143 -12.30 5.51 -3.33
C ARG A 143 -11.76 6.73 -2.62
N LEU A 144 -12.09 6.88 -1.34
CA LEU A 144 -11.61 7.94 -0.45
C LEU A 144 -10.77 7.30 0.64
N GLY A 145 -9.64 7.88 0.99
CA GLY A 145 -8.83 7.30 2.04
C GLY A 145 -7.64 8.13 2.45
N THR A 146 -6.92 7.54 3.41
CA THR A 146 -5.65 8.05 3.93
C THR A 146 -4.59 6.98 3.79
N GLU A 147 -3.36 7.39 3.55
CA GLU A 147 -2.17 6.56 3.61
C GLU A 147 -1.17 7.18 4.59
N TYR A 148 -0.79 6.42 5.59
CA TYR A 148 0.29 6.75 6.51
C TYR A 148 1.49 5.87 6.22
N ARG A 149 2.65 6.50 6.06
CA ARG A 149 3.93 5.83 5.83
C ARG A 149 4.93 6.24 6.90
N PHE A 150 5.66 5.27 7.37
CA PHE A 150 6.79 5.45 8.27
C PHE A 150 7.98 4.65 7.74
N ASP A 151 9.17 5.26 7.73
CA ASP A 151 10.43 4.61 7.36
C ASP A 151 11.49 4.97 8.42
N SER A 152 11.91 3.98 9.20
CA SER A 152 12.90 4.17 10.28
C SER A 152 14.30 4.48 9.77
N THR A 153 14.59 4.23 8.49
CA THR A 153 15.93 4.44 7.89
C THR A 153 16.15 5.87 7.46
N VAL A 154 15.09 6.64 7.30
CA VAL A 154 15.16 8.05 6.89
C VAL A 154 15.50 8.93 8.10
N ARG A 155 16.71 9.46 8.14
CA ARG A 155 17.22 10.32 9.24
C ARG A 155 16.89 11.81 9.05
N SER A 156 15.77 12.16 8.45
CA SER A 156 15.34 13.55 8.26
C SER A 156 13.95 13.77 8.86
N ASP A 157 13.53 15.03 8.95
CA ASP A 157 12.20 15.42 9.45
C ASP A 157 11.01 14.80 8.66
N SER A 158 11.29 14.00 7.63
CA SER A 158 10.33 13.34 6.76
C SER A 158 10.17 11.84 7.01
N THR A 159 10.48 11.33 8.20
CA THR A 159 10.28 9.91 8.58
C THR A 159 8.82 9.48 8.46
N ASN A 160 7.89 10.43 8.52
CA ASN A 160 6.45 10.21 8.51
C ASN A 160 5.80 10.95 7.35
N ALA A 161 4.94 10.29 6.60
CA ALA A 161 4.09 10.92 5.61
C ALA A 161 2.64 10.49 5.81
N LEU A 162 1.72 11.45 5.83
CA LEU A 162 0.28 11.23 5.86
C LEU A 162 -0.32 11.88 4.62
N ASP A 163 -0.86 11.05 3.75
CA ASP A 163 -1.48 11.45 2.50
C ASP A 163 -2.99 11.19 2.55
N TYR A 164 -3.77 12.07 1.94
CA TYR A 164 -5.20 11.87 1.69
C TYR A 164 -5.41 11.73 0.20
N PHE A 165 -6.29 10.82 -0.21
CA PHE A 165 -6.57 10.61 -1.62
C PHE A 165 -8.05 10.40 -1.91
N ALA A 166 -8.43 10.79 -3.13
CA ALA A 166 -9.71 10.48 -3.74
C ALA A 166 -9.45 9.95 -5.15
N VAL A 167 -9.92 8.75 -5.44
CA VAL A 167 -9.71 8.09 -6.74
C VAL A 167 -11.04 7.64 -7.30
N LEU A 168 -11.34 8.10 -8.52
CA LEU A 168 -12.45 7.58 -9.31
C LEU A 168 -11.92 6.45 -10.20
N GLY A 169 -12.51 5.28 -10.09
CA GLY A 169 -12.10 4.09 -10.82
C GLY A 169 -13.26 3.43 -11.55
N PHE A 170 -12.93 2.66 -12.58
CA PHE A 170 -13.86 1.82 -13.32
C PHE A 170 -13.38 0.37 -13.22
N SER A 171 -14.31 -0.56 -13.00
CA SER A 171 -14.04 -2.01 -13.01
C SER A 171 -14.56 -2.59 -14.32
N PHE A 172 -13.73 -3.36 -15.00
CA PHE A 172 -14.08 -4.00 -16.29
C PHE A 172 -14.41 -5.48 -16.08
#